data_39104324d40587de3b3560ba312477f4
#
_entry.id   39104324d40587de3b3560ba312477f4
#
_cell.length_a   1.000
_cell.length_b   1.000
_cell.length_c   1.000
_cell.angle_alpha   90.00
_cell.angle_beta   90.00
_cell.angle_gamma   90.00
#
_symmetry.space_group_name_H-M   'P 1'
#
loop_
_entity.id
_entity.type
_entity.pdbx_description
1 polymer ?
#
loop_
_entity_poly.entity_id
_entity_poly.type
_entity_poly.pdbx_seq_one_letter_code
_entity_poly.pdbx_strand_id
1 'polypeptide(L)'
;SPFGRTKASIRHQLAARAAKRLHCPVIYVNQEGGNDEWVFDGGSFVMAATGEVELQLPACREAIDCWDSSNRSSETTTGTTYPSESADLEQLFKALVLGVHDYADKCGFQRALLGLSGGIDSALVAVIAAAALGSDRVQAMLMPSPWSSDGSIDDAEALANRLGAS
;
A
#
# COMPACT_ATOMS: atom_id res chain seq x y z
N SER A 1 -2.36 -6.26 -12.69
CA SER A 1 -3.61 -5.54 -12.37
C SER A 1 -3.31 -4.45 -11.35
N PRO A 2 -3.52 -3.16 -11.69
CA PRO A 2 -3.22 -2.06 -10.78
C PRO A 2 -4.13 -2.08 -9.54
N PHE A 3 -3.65 -1.46 -8.48
CA PHE A 3 -4.34 -1.32 -7.20
C PHE A 3 -5.74 -0.70 -7.35
N GLY A 4 -6.63 -1.11 -6.48
CA GLY A 4 -7.94 -0.53 -6.30
C GLY A 4 -8.60 -1.16 -5.07
N ARG A 5 -9.26 -0.35 -4.24
CA ARG A 5 -9.78 -0.74 -2.92
C ARG A 5 -10.60 -2.03 -2.91
N THR A 6 -11.35 -2.30 -3.96
CA THR A 6 -12.18 -3.51 -4.06
C THR A 6 -11.57 -4.63 -4.91
N LYS A 7 -10.44 -4.36 -5.58
CA LYS A 7 -9.90 -5.31 -6.57
C LYS A 7 -9.36 -6.60 -5.95
N ALA A 8 -8.80 -6.53 -4.74
CA ALA A 8 -8.30 -7.73 -4.07
C ALA A 8 -9.41 -8.78 -3.87
N SER A 9 -10.54 -8.36 -3.33
CA SER A 9 -11.69 -9.26 -3.14
C SER A 9 -12.26 -9.78 -4.47
N ILE A 10 -12.32 -8.93 -5.49
CA ILE A 10 -12.79 -9.33 -6.83
C ILE A 10 -11.85 -10.38 -7.44
N ARG A 11 -10.53 -10.19 -7.34
CA ARG A 11 -9.52 -11.16 -7.82
C ARG A 11 -9.72 -12.54 -7.18
N HIS A 12 -9.86 -12.59 -5.84
CA HIS A 12 -10.12 -13.82 -5.12
C HIS A 12 -11.44 -14.49 -5.55
N GLN A 13 -12.51 -13.71 -5.66
CA GLN A 13 -13.82 -14.25 -6.10
C GLN A 13 -13.77 -14.83 -7.51
N LEU A 14 -13.12 -14.14 -8.44
CA LEU A 14 -12.98 -14.61 -9.82
C LEU A 14 -12.11 -15.86 -9.89
N ALA A 15 -10.99 -15.90 -9.17
CA ALA A 15 -10.11 -17.05 -9.10
C ALA A 15 -10.82 -18.25 -8.48
N ALA A 16 -11.57 -18.06 -7.38
CA ALA A 16 -12.33 -19.14 -6.74
C ALA A 16 -13.41 -19.71 -7.66
N ARG A 17 -14.12 -18.87 -8.41
CA ARG A 17 -15.10 -19.33 -9.41
C ARG A 17 -14.43 -20.12 -10.54
N ALA A 18 -13.29 -19.64 -11.03
CA ALA A 18 -12.53 -20.32 -12.07
C ALA A 18 -12.01 -21.67 -11.59
N ALA A 19 -11.38 -21.71 -10.40
CA ALA A 19 -10.84 -22.93 -9.80
C ALA A 19 -11.93 -24.03 -9.64
N LYS A 20 -13.08 -23.64 -9.08
CA LYS A 20 -14.22 -24.56 -8.91
C LYS A 20 -14.76 -25.06 -10.24
N ARG A 21 -14.90 -24.18 -11.23
CA ARG A 21 -15.44 -24.53 -12.56
C ARG A 21 -14.51 -25.47 -13.34
N LEU A 22 -13.21 -25.22 -13.24
CA LEU A 22 -12.19 -25.95 -13.99
C LEU A 22 -11.66 -27.18 -13.23
N HIS A 23 -12.03 -27.35 -11.95
CA HIS A 23 -11.54 -28.40 -11.07
C HIS A 23 -10.00 -28.43 -10.96
N CYS A 24 -9.36 -27.26 -11.02
CA CYS A 24 -7.90 -27.13 -10.92
C CYS A 24 -7.52 -25.89 -10.10
N PRO A 25 -6.32 -25.89 -9.49
CA PRO A 25 -5.80 -24.69 -8.83
C PRO A 25 -5.63 -23.52 -9.80
N VAL A 26 -5.80 -22.30 -9.29
CA VAL A 26 -5.52 -21.06 -10.02
C VAL A 26 -4.38 -20.34 -9.34
N ILE A 27 -3.29 -20.11 -10.06
CA ILE A 27 -2.16 -19.30 -9.61
C ILE A 27 -2.34 -17.91 -10.19
N TYR A 28 -2.53 -16.93 -9.31
CA TYR A 28 -2.59 -15.52 -9.67
C TYR A 28 -1.28 -14.85 -9.30
N VAL A 29 -0.58 -14.30 -10.28
CA VAL A 29 0.66 -13.53 -10.08
C VAL A 29 0.42 -12.11 -10.51
N ASN A 30 0.68 -11.17 -9.63
CA ASN A 30 0.59 -9.74 -9.88
C ASN A 30 1.95 -9.09 -9.65
N GLN A 31 2.28 -8.10 -10.47
CA GLN A 31 3.47 -7.29 -10.22
C GLN A 31 3.26 -6.39 -9.00
N GLU A 32 4.35 -5.95 -8.41
CA GLU A 32 4.41 -5.00 -7.31
C GLU A 32 5.22 -3.79 -7.76
N GLY A 33 4.84 -2.60 -7.29
CA GLY A 33 5.55 -1.35 -7.55
C GLY A 33 4.69 -0.26 -8.19
N GLY A 34 5.20 0.98 -8.12
CA GLY A 34 4.63 2.14 -8.78
C GLY A 34 5.21 2.32 -10.19
N ASN A 35 4.38 2.65 -11.16
CA ASN A 35 4.81 3.00 -12.51
C ASN A 35 3.90 4.07 -13.09
N ASP A 36 4.44 5.25 -13.32
CA ASP A 36 3.69 6.45 -13.72
C ASP A 36 2.52 6.72 -12.76
N GLU A 37 1.30 6.73 -13.27
CA GLU A 37 0.06 6.94 -12.51
C GLU A 37 -0.49 5.65 -11.86
N TRP A 38 0.15 4.50 -12.07
CA TRP A 38 -0.33 3.21 -11.60
C TRP A 38 0.51 2.68 -10.45
N VAL A 39 -0.17 2.16 -9.45
CA VAL A 39 0.44 1.36 -8.39
C VAL A 39 -0.06 -0.07 -8.52
N PHE A 40 0.86 -1.02 -8.51
CA PHE A 40 0.58 -2.45 -8.51
C PHE A 40 0.87 -3.00 -7.12
N ASP A 41 -0.12 -3.60 -6.53
CA ASP A 41 -0.13 -4.00 -5.12
C ASP A 41 0.41 -5.42 -4.87
N GLY A 42 0.91 -6.12 -5.88
CA GLY A 42 1.32 -7.51 -5.71
C GLY A 42 0.17 -8.37 -5.22
N GLY A 43 0.29 -8.92 -4.00
CA GLY A 43 -0.76 -9.73 -3.40
C GLY A 43 -1.07 -10.98 -4.20
N SER A 44 -0.04 -11.60 -4.79
CA SER A 44 -0.15 -12.85 -5.55
C SER A 44 -0.63 -13.99 -4.66
N PHE A 45 -1.34 -14.95 -5.21
CA PHE A 45 -1.91 -16.05 -4.43
C PHE A 45 -2.12 -17.32 -5.24
N VAL A 46 -2.29 -18.42 -4.53
CA VAL A 46 -2.76 -19.69 -5.08
C VAL A 46 -4.13 -20.01 -4.51
N MET A 47 -5.06 -20.29 -5.40
CA MET A 47 -6.42 -20.71 -5.09
C MET A 47 -6.57 -22.21 -5.38
N ALA A 48 -6.95 -23.00 -4.38
CA ALA A 48 -7.23 -24.40 -4.56
C ALA A 48 -8.41 -24.65 -5.49
N ALA A 49 -8.51 -25.87 -6.03
CA ALA A 49 -9.66 -26.30 -6.82
C ALA A 49 -10.98 -26.24 -6.01
N THR A 50 -10.92 -26.27 -4.68
CA THR A 50 -12.05 -26.07 -3.77
C THR A 50 -12.52 -24.62 -3.69
N GLY A 51 -11.69 -23.67 -4.18
CA GLY A 51 -11.93 -22.23 -4.09
C GLY A 51 -11.47 -21.60 -2.80
N GLU A 52 -10.60 -22.26 -2.04
CA GLU A 52 -9.93 -21.76 -0.85
C GLU A 52 -8.53 -21.25 -1.22
N VAL A 53 -8.02 -20.29 -0.46
CA VAL A 53 -6.66 -19.77 -0.66
C VAL A 53 -5.67 -20.71 0.02
N GLU A 54 -4.75 -21.29 -0.74
CA GLU A 54 -3.67 -22.15 -0.23
C GLU A 54 -2.39 -21.37 0.07
N LEU A 55 -2.11 -20.33 -0.71
CA LEU A 55 -0.95 -19.46 -0.53
C LEU A 55 -1.36 -18.01 -0.79
N GLN A 56 -0.93 -17.09 0.08
CA GLN A 56 -1.13 -15.66 -0.08
C GLN A 56 0.17 -14.91 0.16
N LEU A 57 0.65 -14.19 -0.84
CA LEU A 57 1.78 -13.27 -0.70
C LEU A 57 1.31 -11.90 -0.19
N PRO A 58 2.18 -11.15 0.50
CA PRO A 58 1.85 -9.84 1.02
C PRO A 58 1.52 -8.85 -0.09
N ALA A 59 0.73 -7.82 0.25
CA ALA A 59 0.48 -6.69 -0.62
C ALA A 59 1.49 -5.56 -0.37
N CYS A 60 1.79 -4.77 -1.41
CA CYS A 60 2.69 -3.61 -1.40
C CYS A 60 4.10 -3.95 -0.86
N ARG A 61 4.58 -5.12 -1.16
CA ARG A 61 5.92 -5.59 -0.81
C ARG A 61 6.33 -6.72 -1.74
N GLU A 62 7.56 -6.68 -2.23
CA GLU A 62 8.14 -7.79 -2.97
C GLU A 62 8.17 -9.07 -2.13
N ALA A 63 7.76 -10.17 -2.74
CA ALA A 63 7.82 -11.48 -2.10
C ALA A 63 7.95 -12.59 -3.15
N ILE A 64 8.65 -13.64 -2.75
CA ILE A 64 8.81 -14.87 -3.53
C ILE A 64 8.48 -16.03 -2.59
N ASP A 65 7.68 -16.97 -3.10
CA ASP A 65 7.37 -18.20 -2.40
C ASP A 65 7.24 -19.36 -3.40
N CYS A 66 7.29 -20.58 -2.90
CA CYS A 66 7.16 -21.80 -3.68
C CYS A 66 5.89 -22.53 -3.29
N TRP A 67 5.07 -22.88 -4.28
CA TRP A 67 3.90 -23.71 -4.10
C TRP A 67 4.09 -25.04 -4.86
N ASP A 68 3.86 -26.15 -4.17
CA ASP A 68 3.96 -27.50 -4.75
C ASP A 68 2.58 -28.15 -4.86
N SER A 69 2.17 -28.40 -6.10
CA SER A 69 0.87 -29.01 -6.41
C SER A 69 0.74 -30.46 -5.92
N SER A 70 1.86 -31.16 -5.69
CA SER A 70 1.89 -32.54 -5.21
C SER A 70 1.83 -32.66 -3.69
N ASN A 71 2.28 -31.62 -2.98
CA ASN A 71 2.31 -31.57 -1.52
C ASN A 71 1.18 -30.67 -1.00
N ARG A 72 -0.04 -31.17 -1.06
CA ARG A 72 -1.19 -30.49 -0.45
C ARG A 72 -1.14 -30.68 1.06
N SER A 73 -0.27 -29.94 1.72
CA SER A 73 -0.26 -29.87 3.19
C SER A 73 -1.58 -29.23 3.63
N SER A 74 -2.27 -29.95 4.52
CA SER A 74 -3.55 -29.54 5.12
C SER A 74 -3.40 -28.40 6.13
N GLU A 75 -2.26 -27.74 6.21
CA GLU A 75 -2.07 -26.53 6.96
C GLU A 75 -2.53 -25.33 6.12
N THR A 76 -3.83 -25.19 6.05
CA THR A 76 -4.50 -24.01 5.52
C THR A 76 -3.98 -22.80 6.27
N THR A 77 -3.17 -21.99 5.62
CA THR A 77 -2.84 -20.67 6.14
C THR A 77 -4.15 -19.91 6.27
N THR A 78 -4.61 -19.82 7.49
CA THR A 78 -5.78 -19.10 8.02
C THR A 78 -6.67 -18.41 7.00
N GLY A 79 -7.92 -18.84 7.03
CA GLY A 79 -9.03 -18.45 6.18
C GLY A 79 -9.03 -17.02 5.68
N THR A 80 -9.50 -16.86 4.47
CA THR A 80 -9.72 -15.57 3.80
C THR A 80 -10.66 -14.71 4.63
N THR A 81 -10.11 -14.02 5.62
CA THR A 81 -10.80 -12.93 6.28
C THR A 81 -10.80 -11.80 5.27
N TYR A 82 -11.96 -11.45 4.73
CA TYR A 82 -12.09 -10.21 3.97
C TYR A 82 -11.56 -9.08 4.85
N PRO A 83 -10.71 -8.18 4.31
CA PRO A 83 -10.13 -7.12 5.13
C PRO A 83 -11.26 -6.34 5.82
N SER A 84 -11.10 -6.10 7.11
CA SER A 84 -11.93 -5.14 7.82
C SER A 84 -11.70 -3.75 7.22
N GLU A 85 -12.57 -2.80 7.46
CA GLU A 85 -12.42 -1.42 6.96
C GLU A 85 -11.05 -0.82 7.37
N SER A 86 -10.55 -1.15 8.55
CA SER A 86 -9.22 -0.75 9.02
C SER A 86 -8.08 -1.37 8.19
N ALA A 87 -8.22 -2.63 7.79
CA ALA A 87 -7.23 -3.29 6.93
C ALA A 87 -7.25 -2.74 5.49
N ASP A 88 -8.41 -2.28 5.01
CA ASP A 88 -8.55 -1.61 3.71
C ASP A 88 -7.86 -0.24 3.71
N LEU A 89 -7.97 0.53 4.80
CA LEU A 89 -7.28 1.81 4.96
C LEU A 89 -5.77 1.63 5.11
N GLU A 90 -5.32 0.61 5.84
CA GLU A 90 -3.90 0.27 5.95
C GLU A 90 -3.31 -0.11 4.59
N GLN A 91 -4.03 -0.90 3.81
CA GLN A 91 -3.59 -1.27 2.46
C GLN A 91 -3.55 -0.05 1.52
N LEU A 92 -4.51 0.86 1.62
CA LEU A 92 -4.51 2.11 0.88
C LEU A 92 -3.29 2.96 1.25
N PHE A 93 -3.00 3.10 2.54
CA PHE A 93 -1.82 3.83 3.00
C PHE A 93 -0.52 3.22 2.45
N LYS A 94 -0.36 1.89 2.52
CA LYS A 94 0.79 1.19 1.95
C LYS A 94 0.93 1.41 0.45
N ALA A 95 -0.17 1.40 -0.28
CA ALA A 95 -0.16 1.65 -1.73
C ALA A 95 0.26 3.10 -2.06
N LEU A 96 -0.19 4.08 -1.27
CA LEU A 96 0.23 5.48 -1.43
C LEU A 96 1.72 5.67 -1.14
N VAL A 97 2.21 5.05 -0.07
CA VAL A 97 3.64 5.07 0.31
C VAL A 97 4.48 4.44 -0.80
N LEU A 98 4.09 3.26 -1.30
CA LEU A 98 4.77 2.57 -2.40
C LEU A 98 4.82 3.43 -3.67
N GLY A 99 3.70 4.05 -4.04
CA GLY A 99 3.65 4.91 -5.22
C GLY A 99 4.60 6.12 -5.13
N VAL A 100 4.64 6.79 -3.97
CA VAL A 100 5.56 7.93 -3.75
C VAL A 100 7.02 7.48 -3.72
N HIS A 101 7.31 6.38 -3.03
CA HIS A 101 8.65 5.79 -2.96
C HIS A 101 9.20 5.50 -4.34
N ASP A 102 8.48 4.70 -5.12
CA ASP A 102 8.93 4.23 -6.43
C ASP A 102 9.03 5.37 -7.45
N TYR A 103 8.11 6.32 -7.40
CA TYR A 103 8.19 7.50 -8.24
C TYR A 103 9.45 8.31 -7.95
N ALA A 104 9.73 8.57 -6.68
CA ALA A 104 10.92 9.32 -6.28
C ALA A 104 12.22 8.58 -6.67
N ASP A 105 12.28 7.26 -6.44
CA ASP A 105 13.44 6.44 -6.75
C ASP A 105 13.69 6.39 -8.26
N LYS A 106 12.68 6.09 -9.06
CA LYS A 106 12.78 6.02 -10.53
C LYS A 106 13.11 7.35 -11.18
N CYS A 107 12.65 8.47 -10.58
CA CYS A 107 13.00 9.81 -11.06
C CYS A 107 14.33 10.34 -10.50
N GLY A 108 14.97 9.62 -9.58
CA GLY A 108 16.22 10.03 -8.94
C GLY A 108 16.04 11.17 -7.92
N PHE A 109 14.83 11.39 -7.41
CA PHE A 109 14.58 12.44 -6.41
C PHE A 109 15.11 12.02 -5.04
N GLN A 110 16.02 12.85 -4.51
CA GLN A 110 16.67 12.57 -3.24
C GLN A 110 15.92 13.15 -2.06
N ARG A 111 15.10 14.18 -2.25
CA ARG A 111 14.35 14.89 -1.21
C ARG A 111 12.98 15.31 -1.71
N ALA A 112 12.06 15.44 -0.78
CA ALA A 112 10.75 16.04 -1.01
C ALA A 112 10.63 17.35 -0.23
N LEU A 113 10.06 18.37 -0.86
CA LEU A 113 9.67 19.62 -0.24
C LEU A 113 8.15 19.74 -0.29
N LEU A 114 7.53 20.03 0.82
CA LEU A 114 6.08 20.22 0.90
C LEU A 114 5.69 21.41 1.76
N GLY A 115 4.60 22.10 1.39
CA GLY A 115 3.98 23.13 2.19
C GLY A 115 3.15 22.54 3.31
N LEU A 116 3.40 22.94 4.55
CA LEU A 116 2.64 22.51 5.71
C LEU A 116 1.75 23.68 6.18
N SER A 117 0.44 23.51 6.05
CA SER A 117 -0.55 24.56 6.33
C SER A 117 -1.20 24.45 7.71
N GLY A 118 -0.90 23.39 8.47
CA GLY A 118 -1.63 23.02 9.70
C GLY A 118 -2.97 22.30 9.44
N GLY A 119 -3.39 22.17 8.16
CA GLY A 119 -4.58 21.40 7.78
C GLY A 119 -4.31 19.92 7.63
N ILE A 120 -5.38 19.10 7.78
CA ILE A 120 -5.30 17.64 7.73
C ILE A 120 -4.74 17.09 6.40
N ASP A 121 -5.03 17.73 5.28
CA ASP A 121 -4.58 17.26 3.97
C ASP A 121 -3.06 17.36 3.84
N SER A 122 -2.48 18.52 4.19
CA SER A 122 -1.02 18.71 4.19
C SER A 122 -0.33 17.80 5.22
N ALA A 123 -0.97 17.58 6.37
CA ALA A 123 -0.51 16.66 7.39
C ALA A 123 -0.43 15.22 6.86
N LEU A 124 -1.47 14.75 6.19
CA LEU A 124 -1.50 13.40 5.59
C LEU A 124 -0.43 13.24 4.52
N VAL A 125 -0.25 14.24 3.66
CA VAL A 125 0.81 14.25 2.63
C VAL A 125 2.20 14.16 3.28
N ALA A 126 2.43 14.89 4.37
CA ALA A 126 3.70 14.85 5.11
C ALA A 126 3.97 13.46 5.72
N VAL A 127 2.95 12.82 6.30
CA VAL A 127 3.05 11.46 6.85
C VAL A 127 3.40 10.45 5.76
N ILE A 128 2.70 10.51 4.61
CA ILE A 128 2.98 9.61 3.47
C ILE A 128 4.39 9.85 2.93
N ALA A 129 4.81 11.10 2.76
CA ALA A 129 6.16 11.43 2.28
C ALA A 129 7.25 10.93 3.23
N ALA A 130 7.07 11.14 4.55
CA ALA A 130 8.01 10.64 5.56
C ALA A 130 8.08 9.11 5.60
N ALA A 131 6.94 8.43 5.46
CA ALA A 131 6.89 6.98 5.39
C ALA A 131 7.54 6.42 4.10
N ALA A 132 7.41 7.13 2.98
CA ALA A 132 7.94 6.71 1.70
C ALA A 132 9.45 6.96 1.54
N LEU A 133 9.93 8.11 2.00
CA LEU A 133 11.29 8.58 1.71
C LEU A 133 12.23 8.52 2.93
N GLY A 134 11.67 8.45 4.12
CA GLY A 134 12.38 8.71 5.37
C GLY A 134 12.28 10.19 5.77
N SER A 135 12.15 10.44 7.06
CA SER A 135 11.90 11.79 7.60
C SER A 135 13.03 12.78 7.30
N ASP A 136 14.27 12.31 7.27
CA ASP A 136 15.48 13.07 6.97
C ASP A 136 15.53 13.59 5.52
N ARG A 137 14.73 13.01 4.64
CA ARG A 137 14.59 13.40 3.23
C ARG A 137 13.38 14.27 2.95
N VAL A 138 12.57 14.57 3.97
CA VAL A 138 11.38 15.41 3.85
C VAL A 138 11.62 16.75 4.50
N GLN A 139 11.45 17.81 3.71
CA GLN A 139 11.52 19.19 4.18
C GLN A 139 10.13 19.81 4.18
N ALA A 140 9.68 20.25 5.35
CA ALA A 140 8.43 20.96 5.54
C ALA A 140 8.66 22.47 5.45
N MET A 141 7.85 23.15 4.66
CA MET A 141 7.89 24.61 4.53
C MET A 141 6.60 25.19 5.10
N LEU A 142 6.72 25.96 6.16
CA LEU A 142 5.63 26.75 6.68
C LEU A 142 5.60 28.11 5.95
N MET A 143 4.44 28.47 5.45
CA MET A 143 4.22 29.71 4.71
C MET A 143 3.13 30.55 5.41
N PRO A 144 3.39 31.08 6.62
CA PRO A 144 2.40 31.86 7.34
C PRO A 144 2.06 33.12 6.58
N SER A 145 0.80 33.48 6.56
CA SER A 145 0.26 34.72 6.02
C SER A 145 -0.31 35.57 7.15
N PRO A 146 -0.56 36.88 6.94
CA PRO A 146 -1.24 37.70 7.94
C PRO A 146 -2.63 37.20 8.37
N TRP A 147 -3.18 36.23 7.61
CA TRP A 147 -4.50 35.63 7.84
C TRP A 147 -4.40 34.21 8.42
N SER A 148 -3.19 33.68 8.60
CA SER A 148 -2.99 32.36 9.22
C SER A 148 -3.30 32.45 10.71
N SER A 149 -4.03 31.45 11.24
CA SER A 149 -4.25 31.38 12.69
C SER A 149 -2.99 30.87 13.39
N ASP A 150 -2.76 31.32 14.61
CA ASP A 150 -1.64 30.83 15.43
C ASP A 150 -1.70 29.32 15.63
N GLY A 151 -2.89 28.78 15.86
CA GLY A 151 -3.10 27.33 16.01
C GLY A 151 -2.69 26.51 14.77
N SER A 152 -2.86 27.06 13.56
CA SER A 152 -2.42 26.35 12.33
C SER A 152 -0.90 26.28 12.23
N ILE A 153 -0.20 27.30 12.69
CA ILE A 153 1.26 27.33 12.72
C ILE A 153 1.78 26.34 13.76
N ASP A 154 1.22 26.40 14.98
CA ASP A 154 1.58 25.49 16.08
C ASP A 154 1.37 24.03 15.70
N ASP A 155 0.24 23.70 15.05
CA ASP A 155 -0.06 22.34 14.59
C ASP A 155 0.92 21.85 13.51
N ALA A 156 1.29 22.73 12.59
CA ALA A 156 2.27 22.42 11.54
C ALA A 156 3.66 22.15 12.13
N GLU A 157 4.12 23.00 13.05
CA GLU A 157 5.41 22.83 13.74
C GLU A 157 5.42 21.57 14.60
N ALA A 158 4.35 21.31 15.35
CA ALA A 158 4.22 20.10 16.16
C ALA A 158 4.27 18.82 15.31
N LEU A 159 3.64 18.83 14.14
CA LEU A 159 3.69 17.71 13.21
C LEU A 159 5.08 17.50 12.63
N ALA A 160 5.73 18.57 12.12
CA ALA A 160 7.08 18.47 11.57
C ALA A 160 8.05 17.90 12.60
N ASN A 161 7.99 18.39 13.84
CA ASN A 161 8.81 17.89 14.95
C ASN A 161 8.53 16.40 15.25
N ARG A 162 7.27 15.98 15.27
CA ARG A 162 6.90 14.57 15.51
C ARG A 162 7.36 13.64 14.40
N LEU A 163 7.34 14.11 13.17
CA LEU A 163 7.81 13.34 12.01
C LEU A 163 9.33 13.31 11.92
N GLY A 164 10.03 14.22 12.58
CA GLY A 164 11.47 14.42 12.41
C GLY A 164 11.83 15.02 11.04
N ALA A 165 10.88 15.69 10.40
CA ALA A 165 11.10 16.43 9.17
C ALA A 165 11.79 17.78 9.47
N SER A 166 12.67 18.22 8.56
CA SER A 166 13.40 19.49 8.70
C SER A 166 12.65 20.67 8.10
#